data_c0c6f90a8bbb9f7ea179e9a9e0a9d6b7
#
_entry.id   c0c6f90a8bbb9f7ea179e9a9e0a9d6b7
#
_cell.length_a   1.000
_cell.length_b   1.000
_cell.length_c   1.000
_cell.angle_alpha   90.00
_cell.angle_beta   90.00
_cell.angle_gamma   90.00
#
_symmetry.space_group_name_H-M   'P 1'
#
loop_
_entity.id
_entity.type
_entity.pdbx_description
1 polymer ?
#
loop_
_entity_poly.entity_id
_entity_poly.type
_entity_poly.pdbx_seq_one_letter_code
_entity_poly.pdbx_strand_id
1 'polypeptide(L)'
;MLTEQERQFLEMLTKTPLPTDPMGLRKALESFAPMMNQNLPEIGAIHDDVEIRPGLKADVAVPKGNGPHPVVVYLHGGGWVAGSPKTHRKLAMQFAEAGFLTINVDYRLAPEHPFPAPLDDCIFAVKWAGENAKRWNGDASRLAVGGDSAGGNLTAATVTSLAAQTYSGAKPKAAILIYGVFDFPAVLKRSANKTAMEGMAKAYAGAAGYPANLEDPRISPIKAVKAGALPPCFVVCGTADELLPESNTIADALKRADIRHELHIFEDMPHGFLQMDNLAGCRDAQSKMFAFLRKTL
;
A
#
# COMPACT_ATOMS: atom_id res chain seq x y z
N MET A 1 23.05 -10.11 3.34
CA MET A 1 23.84 -9.75 2.13
C MET A 1 23.19 -10.36 0.91
N LEU A 2 23.03 -9.59 -0.16
CA LEU A 2 22.50 -10.06 -1.45
C LEU A 2 23.42 -11.13 -2.07
N THR A 3 22.83 -12.16 -2.64
CA THR A 3 23.53 -13.11 -3.51
C THR A 3 23.94 -12.42 -4.81
N GLU A 4 24.83 -13.04 -5.59
CA GLU A 4 25.24 -12.51 -6.90
C GLU A 4 24.06 -12.40 -7.88
N GLN A 5 23.15 -13.38 -7.87
CA GLN A 5 21.95 -13.36 -8.69
C GLN A 5 20.98 -12.22 -8.32
N GLU A 6 20.79 -11.97 -7.01
CA GLU A 6 19.98 -10.86 -6.53
C GLU A 6 20.57 -9.51 -6.91
N ARG A 7 21.91 -9.33 -6.81
CA ARG A 7 22.59 -8.12 -7.27
C ARG A 7 22.38 -7.87 -8.77
N GLN A 8 22.60 -8.89 -9.60
CA GLN A 8 22.40 -8.80 -11.05
C GLN A 8 20.96 -8.46 -11.41
N PHE A 9 19.99 -9.02 -10.69
CA PHE A 9 18.57 -8.68 -10.86
C PHE A 9 18.29 -7.19 -10.52
N LEU A 10 18.79 -6.70 -9.40
CA LEU A 10 18.62 -5.30 -9.01
C LEU A 10 19.34 -4.34 -9.97
N GLU A 11 20.54 -4.68 -10.43
CA GLU A 11 21.24 -3.90 -11.47
C GLU A 11 20.46 -3.85 -12.78
N MET A 12 19.82 -4.93 -13.19
CA MET A 12 18.97 -4.96 -14.38
C MET A 12 17.79 -3.97 -14.23
N LEU A 13 17.13 -3.95 -13.08
CA LEU A 13 16.01 -3.05 -12.82
C LEU A 13 16.43 -1.58 -12.81
N THR A 14 17.62 -1.27 -12.28
CA THR A 14 18.12 0.12 -12.18
C THR A 14 18.68 0.67 -13.48
N LYS A 15 18.98 -0.17 -14.47
CA LYS A 15 19.50 0.28 -15.81
C LYS A 15 18.50 1.13 -16.59
N THR A 16 17.21 0.98 -16.33
CA THR A 16 16.17 1.75 -17.00
C THR A 16 15.44 2.60 -15.96
N PRO A 17 15.78 3.89 -15.82
CA PRO A 17 15.09 4.77 -14.87
C PRO A 17 13.60 4.84 -15.21
N LEU A 18 12.75 4.82 -14.18
CA LEU A 18 11.32 4.99 -14.36
C LEU A 18 11.03 6.41 -14.88
N PRO A 19 10.07 6.56 -15.81
CA PRO A 19 9.59 7.85 -16.24
C PRO A 19 9.05 8.68 -15.06
N THR A 20 9.24 9.99 -15.13
CA THR A 20 8.78 10.92 -14.09
C THR A 20 7.42 11.55 -14.41
N ASP A 21 6.95 11.41 -15.65
CA ASP A 21 5.61 11.83 -16.04
C ASP A 21 4.57 10.72 -15.78
N PRO A 22 3.32 11.08 -15.46
CA PRO A 22 2.28 10.10 -15.11
C PRO A 22 2.02 9.04 -16.17
N MET A 23 1.95 9.43 -17.44
CA MET A 23 1.63 8.50 -18.52
C MET A 23 2.78 7.54 -18.82
N GLY A 24 4.00 8.05 -18.78
CA GLY A 24 5.20 7.22 -18.91
C GLY A 24 5.31 6.21 -17.78
N LEU A 25 5.07 6.64 -16.54
CA LEU A 25 5.10 5.76 -15.35
C LEU A 25 4.03 4.67 -15.44
N ARG A 26 2.80 4.98 -15.87
CA ARG A 26 1.73 3.98 -16.10
C ARG A 26 2.19 2.91 -17.08
N LYS A 27 2.67 3.33 -18.26
CA LYS A 27 3.16 2.40 -19.29
C LYS A 27 4.31 1.53 -18.78
N ALA A 28 5.23 2.12 -18.03
CA ALA A 28 6.35 1.39 -17.46
C ALA A 28 5.87 0.32 -16.48
N LEU A 29 5.02 0.65 -15.49
CA LEU A 29 4.50 -0.32 -14.52
C LEU A 29 3.67 -1.42 -15.21
N GLU A 30 2.82 -1.08 -16.18
CA GLU A 30 2.08 -2.05 -16.98
C GLU A 30 3.01 -2.99 -17.76
N SER A 31 4.11 -2.47 -18.31
CA SER A 31 5.09 -3.29 -19.05
C SER A 31 5.88 -4.23 -18.15
N PHE A 32 6.10 -3.86 -16.88
CA PHE A 32 6.75 -4.72 -15.89
C PHE A 32 5.79 -5.74 -15.25
N ALA A 33 4.48 -5.50 -15.27
CA ALA A 33 3.51 -6.37 -14.61
C ALA A 33 3.60 -7.85 -15.02
N PRO A 34 3.78 -8.24 -16.30
CA PRO A 34 3.94 -9.65 -16.68
C PRO A 34 5.17 -10.31 -16.05
N MET A 35 6.27 -9.57 -15.90
CA MET A 35 7.49 -10.09 -15.25
C MET A 35 7.27 -10.27 -13.74
N MET A 36 6.64 -9.29 -13.08
CA MET A 36 6.37 -9.34 -11.65
C MET A 36 5.31 -10.38 -11.29
N ASN A 37 4.41 -10.69 -12.22
CA ASN A 37 3.34 -11.68 -12.05
C ASN A 37 3.71 -13.09 -12.54
N GLN A 38 4.99 -13.42 -12.67
CA GLN A 38 5.41 -14.79 -12.95
C GLN A 38 5.23 -15.69 -11.72
N ASN A 39 4.94 -16.97 -11.94
CA ASN A 39 4.77 -17.97 -10.87
C ASN A 39 3.73 -17.53 -9.83
N LEU A 40 2.51 -17.25 -10.29
CA LEU A 40 1.41 -16.86 -9.41
C LEU A 40 1.08 -17.98 -8.40
N PRO A 41 0.82 -17.63 -7.12
CA PRO A 41 0.40 -18.63 -6.13
C PRO A 41 -0.91 -19.31 -6.48
N GLU A 42 -1.06 -20.54 -6.05
CA GLU A 42 -2.34 -21.24 -6.15
C GLU A 42 -3.27 -20.84 -4.98
N ILE A 43 -4.38 -20.22 -5.31
CA ILE A 43 -5.41 -19.77 -4.35
C ILE A 43 -6.76 -20.42 -4.59
N GLY A 44 -7.77 -20.13 -3.78
CA GLY A 44 -9.12 -20.66 -3.95
C GLY A 44 -9.82 -20.13 -5.19
N ALA A 45 -9.81 -18.82 -5.38
CA ALA A 45 -10.36 -18.14 -6.56
C ALA A 45 -9.78 -16.73 -6.70
N ILE A 46 -9.89 -16.17 -7.91
CA ILE A 46 -9.70 -14.75 -8.14
C ILE A 46 -10.89 -14.22 -8.94
N HIS A 47 -11.44 -13.12 -8.52
CA HIS A 47 -12.52 -12.41 -9.19
C HIS A 47 -11.96 -11.05 -9.63
N ASP A 48 -11.77 -10.89 -10.93
CA ASP A 48 -11.26 -9.67 -11.52
C ASP A 48 -12.39 -8.65 -11.72
N ASP A 49 -12.03 -7.37 -11.64
CA ASP A 49 -12.90 -6.24 -11.99
C ASP A 49 -14.26 -6.23 -11.25
N VAL A 50 -14.32 -6.69 -10.01
CA VAL A 50 -15.54 -6.63 -9.18
C VAL A 50 -15.95 -5.18 -8.98
N GLU A 51 -17.10 -4.78 -9.50
CA GLU A 51 -17.62 -3.45 -9.30
C GLU A 51 -18.11 -3.27 -7.85
N ILE A 52 -17.48 -2.37 -7.12
CA ILE A 52 -17.79 -2.07 -5.71
C ILE A 52 -18.68 -0.83 -5.57
N ARG A 53 -18.67 0.05 -6.55
CA ARG A 53 -19.65 1.09 -6.87
C ARG A 53 -19.48 1.52 -8.33
N PRO A 54 -20.40 2.28 -8.94
CA PRO A 54 -20.22 2.77 -10.31
C PRO A 54 -18.88 3.48 -10.51
N GLY A 55 -18.04 2.91 -11.40
CA GLY A 55 -16.73 3.44 -11.75
C GLY A 55 -15.61 3.14 -10.75
N LEU A 56 -15.84 2.34 -9.71
CA LEU A 56 -14.82 1.87 -8.79
C LEU A 56 -14.84 0.34 -8.73
N LYS A 57 -13.70 -0.29 -9.02
CA LYS A 57 -13.55 -1.73 -9.05
C LYS A 57 -12.49 -2.23 -8.07
N ALA A 58 -12.47 -3.52 -7.85
CA ALA A 58 -11.40 -4.23 -7.13
C ALA A 58 -11.25 -5.65 -7.67
N ASP A 59 -10.04 -6.20 -7.60
CA ASP A 59 -9.82 -7.63 -7.75
C ASP A 59 -9.94 -8.30 -6.38
N VAL A 60 -10.65 -9.44 -6.30
CA VAL A 60 -10.86 -10.17 -5.06
C VAL A 60 -10.16 -11.53 -5.14
N ALA A 61 -9.08 -11.69 -4.37
CA ALA A 61 -8.34 -12.94 -4.25
C ALA A 61 -8.82 -13.71 -3.01
N VAL A 62 -9.35 -14.91 -3.24
CA VAL A 62 -9.98 -15.77 -2.22
C VAL A 62 -9.01 -16.87 -1.82
N PRO A 63 -8.74 -17.05 -0.51
CA PRO A 63 -7.91 -18.15 -0.01
C PRO A 63 -8.47 -19.53 -0.34
N LYS A 64 -7.62 -20.55 -0.30
CA LYS A 64 -8.06 -21.94 -0.20
C LYS A 64 -8.68 -22.22 1.19
N GLY A 65 -9.58 -23.19 1.28
CA GLY A 65 -10.22 -23.62 2.53
C GLY A 65 -11.58 -22.98 2.80
N ASN A 66 -12.19 -23.35 3.90
CA ASN A 66 -13.61 -23.05 4.15
C ASN A 66 -13.88 -21.69 4.80
N GLY A 67 -12.85 -20.95 5.24
CA GLY A 67 -13.06 -19.69 5.96
C GLY A 67 -13.73 -19.84 7.33
N PRO A 68 -14.28 -18.79 7.93
CA PRO A 68 -14.22 -17.41 7.41
C PRO A 68 -12.80 -16.85 7.44
N HIS A 69 -12.39 -16.20 6.36
CA HIS A 69 -11.04 -15.67 6.20
C HIS A 69 -10.94 -14.24 6.75
N PRO A 70 -9.86 -13.87 7.47
CA PRO A 70 -9.60 -12.46 7.74
C PRO A 70 -9.43 -11.69 6.45
N VAL A 71 -9.78 -10.40 6.46
CA VAL A 71 -9.88 -9.57 5.25
C VAL A 71 -8.74 -8.57 5.20
N VAL A 72 -8.11 -8.43 4.03
CA VAL A 72 -7.15 -7.37 3.74
C VAL A 72 -7.69 -6.52 2.59
N VAL A 73 -7.89 -5.23 2.82
CA VAL A 73 -8.07 -4.25 1.74
C VAL A 73 -6.71 -3.73 1.37
N TYR A 74 -6.27 -4.01 0.15
CA TYR A 74 -4.96 -3.64 -0.36
C TYR A 74 -5.04 -2.44 -1.29
N LEU A 75 -4.17 -1.46 -1.06
CA LEU A 75 -4.06 -0.21 -1.79
C LEU A 75 -2.70 -0.19 -2.49
N HIS A 76 -2.69 -0.29 -3.81
CA HIS A 76 -1.46 -0.42 -4.57
C HIS A 76 -0.59 0.85 -4.58
N GLY A 77 0.71 0.68 -4.83
CA GLY A 77 1.66 1.76 -5.09
C GLY A 77 1.55 2.33 -6.50
N GLY A 78 2.43 3.28 -6.83
CA GLY A 78 2.50 3.91 -8.16
C GLY A 78 2.42 5.44 -8.13
N GLY A 79 2.84 6.07 -7.02
CA GLY A 79 2.93 7.54 -6.89
C GLY A 79 1.60 8.26 -7.05
N TRP A 80 0.47 7.61 -6.72
CA TRP A 80 -0.91 8.10 -6.90
C TRP A 80 -1.31 8.36 -8.35
N VAL A 81 -0.40 8.21 -9.30
CA VAL A 81 -0.59 8.50 -10.74
C VAL A 81 -0.58 7.25 -11.61
N ALA A 82 -0.15 6.12 -11.08
CA ALA A 82 0.02 4.85 -11.79
C ALA A 82 -0.32 3.66 -10.89
N GLY A 83 -0.21 2.44 -11.44
CA GLY A 83 -0.55 1.21 -10.74
C GLY A 83 -2.00 0.79 -10.94
N SER A 84 -2.28 -0.44 -10.58
CA SER A 84 -3.62 -1.05 -10.67
C SER A 84 -3.62 -2.38 -9.90
N PRO A 85 -4.77 -3.03 -9.67
CA PRO A 85 -4.82 -4.39 -9.17
C PRO A 85 -3.99 -5.38 -9.99
N LYS A 86 -3.87 -5.16 -11.31
CA LYS A 86 -3.10 -6.03 -12.22
C LYS A 86 -1.59 -5.91 -12.02
N THR A 87 -1.07 -4.72 -11.70
CA THR A 87 0.35 -4.52 -11.40
C THR A 87 0.76 -5.12 -10.05
N HIS A 88 -0.20 -5.32 -9.14
CA HIS A 88 0.01 -5.87 -7.79
C HIS A 88 -0.68 -7.23 -7.59
N ARG A 89 -1.04 -7.91 -8.71
CA ARG A 89 -1.79 -9.17 -8.68
C ARG A 89 -1.10 -10.25 -7.86
N LYS A 90 0.19 -10.48 -8.10
CA LYS A 90 0.94 -11.52 -7.39
C LYS A 90 0.94 -11.28 -5.88
N LEU A 91 1.19 -10.07 -5.44
CA LEU A 91 1.20 -9.74 -4.02
C LEU A 91 -0.18 -9.95 -3.39
N ALA A 92 -1.26 -9.54 -4.06
CA ALA A 92 -2.63 -9.81 -3.59
C ALA A 92 -2.91 -11.32 -3.48
N MET A 93 -2.43 -12.12 -4.44
CA MET A 93 -2.56 -13.58 -4.39
C MET A 93 -1.68 -14.21 -3.29
N GLN A 94 -0.51 -13.65 -2.98
CA GLN A 94 0.34 -14.08 -1.86
C GLN A 94 -0.35 -13.84 -0.50
N PHE A 95 -1.08 -12.74 -0.33
CA PHE A 95 -1.95 -12.56 0.83
C PHE A 95 -3.04 -13.65 0.89
N ALA A 96 -3.66 -13.98 -0.24
CA ALA A 96 -4.68 -15.03 -0.29
C ALA A 96 -4.09 -16.42 -0.02
N GLU A 97 -2.91 -16.74 -0.55
CA GLU A 97 -2.17 -17.96 -0.22
C GLU A 97 -1.85 -18.05 1.28
N ALA A 98 -1.55 -16.92 1.92
CA ALA A 98 -1.31 -16.83 3.35
C ALA A 98 -2.59 -16.91 4.21
N GLY A 99 -3.78 -17.01 3.58
CA GLY A 99 -5.08 -17.22 4.22
C GLY A 99 -5.93 -15.96 4.40
N PHE A 100 -5.60 -14.83 3.76
CA PHE A 100 -6.33 -13.58 3.87
C PHE A 100 -7.17 -13.32 2.60
N LEU A 101 -8.50 -13.17 2.75
CA LEU A 101 -9.33 -12.64 1.67
C LEU A 101 -8.83 -11.24 1.31
N THR A 102 -8.36 -11.07 0.08
CA THR A 102 -7.71 -9.81 -0.32
C THR A 102 -8.57 -9.07 -1.34
N ILE A 103 -8.90 -7.82 -1.03
CA ILE A 103 -9.64 -6.89 -1.88
C ILE A 103 -8.64 -5.84 -2.36
N ASN A 104 -8.13 -6.00 -3.58
CA ASN A 104 -7.13 -5.14 -4.20
C ASN A 104 -7.83 -4.04 -5.01
N VAL A 105 -7.76 -2.80 -4.52
CA VAL A 105 -8.64 -1.70 -4.95
C VAL A 105 -8.06 -0.97 -6.17
N ASP A 106 -8.87 -0.77 -7.20
CA ASP A 106 -8.56 0.05 -8.37
C ASP A 106 -9.04 1.49 -8.16
N TYR A 107 -8.41 2.18 -7.21
CA TYR A 107 -8.76 3.56 -6.88
C TYR A 107 -8.39 4.53 -8.02
N ARG A 108 -9.16 5.62 -8.16
CA ARG A 108 -8.92 6.65 -9.18
C ARG A 108 -7.55 7.30 -9.02
N LEU A 109 -6.89 7.56 -10.14
CA LEU A 109 -5.54 8.07 -10.19
C LEU A 109 -5.50 9.57 -10.53
N ALA A 110 -4.51 10.24 -9.99
CA ALA A 110 -4.12 11.58 -10.41
C ALA A 110 -3.31 11.50 -11.75
N PRO A 111 -3.20 12.56 -12.54
CA PRO A 111 -3.78 13.89 -12.32
C PRO A 111 -5.25 14.02 -12.69
N GLU A 112 -5.87 13.01 -13.34
CA GLU A 112 -7.27 13.06 -13.79
C GLU A 112 -8.23 13.18 -12.60
N HIS A 113 -7.89 12.53 -11.50
CA HIS A 113 -8.65 12.53 -10.27
C HIS A 113 -7.71 12.82 -9.08
N PRO A 114 -7.34 14.09 -8.84
CA PRO A 114 -6.46 14.44 -7.74
C PRO A 114 -7.14 14.24 -6.38
N PHE A 115 -6.41 14.46 -5.31
CA PHE A 115 -6.94 14.49 -3.96
C PHE A 115 -8.19 15.41 -3.86
N PRO A 116 -9.27 14.96 -3.20
CA PRO A 116 -9.32 13.77 -2.33
C PRO A 116 -9.78 12.48 -3.03
N ALA A 117 -9.99 12.44 -4.35
CA ALA A 117 -10.66 11.35 -5.04
C ALA A 117 -10.03 9.94 -4.78
N PRO A 118 -8.69 9.74 -4.84
CA PRO A 118 -8.09 8.44 -4.52
C PRO A 118 -8.35 8.02 -3.08
N LEU A 119 -8.26 8.94 -2.13
CA LEU A 119 -8.52 8.67 -0.71
C LEU A 119 -9.98 8.33 -0.45
N ASP A 120 -10.91 9.05 -1.08
CA ASP A 120 -12.35 8.79 -0.94
C ASP A 120 -12.72 7.40 -1.46
N ASP A 121 -12.08 6.95 -2.54
CA ASP A 121 -12.24 5.59 -3.08
C ASP A 121 -11.71 4.54 -2.08
N CYS A 122 -10.55 4.77 -1.49
CA CYS A 122 -9.97 3.89 -0.49
C CYS A 122 -10.85 3.78 0.77
N ILE A 123 -11.35 4.90 1.28
CA ILE A 123 -12.28 4.93 2.42
C ILE A 123 -13.56 4.17 2.08
N PHE A 124 -14.11 4.40 0.87
CA PHE A 124 -15.30 3.67 0.42
C PHE A 124 -15.03 2.17 0.33
N ALA A 125 -13.91 1.75 -0.26
CA ALA A 125 -13.56 0.34 -0.41
C ALA A 125 -13.45 -0.39 0.94
N VAL A 126 -12.88 0.27 1.96
CA VAL A 126 -12.81 -0.31 3.32
C VAL A 126 -14.20 -0.48 3.92
N LYS A 127 -15.08 0.51 3.78
CA LYS A 127 -16.48 0.42 4.25
C LYS A 127 -17.23 -0.69 3.51
N TRP A 128 -17.09 -0.74 2.18
CA TRP A 128 -17.71 -1.76 1.35
C TRP A 128 -17.21 -3.18 1.70
N ALA A 129 -15.90 -3.34 1.95
CA ALA A 129 -15.35 -4.61 2.39
C ALA A 129 -15.98 -5.09 3.71
N GLY A 130 -16.18 -4.17 4.65
CA GLY A 130 -16.87 -4.45 5.91
C GLY A 130 -18.29 -5.02 5.74
N GLU A 131 -18.98 -4.60 4.70
CA GLU A 131 -20.36 -5.01 4.42
C GLU A 131 -20.45 -6.24 3.50
N ASN A 132 -19.47 -6.43 2.60
CA ASN A 132 -19.57 -7.36 1.49
C ASN A 132 -18.60 -8.55 1.52
N ALA A 133 -17.57 -8.54 2.37
CA ALA A 133 -16.55 -9.60 2.40
C ALA A 133 -17.14 -11.01 2.61
N LYS A 134 -18.28 -11.11 3.31
CA LYS A 134 -19.00 -12.37 3.53
C LYS A 134 -19.39 -13.09 2.22
N ARG A 135 -19.52 -12.37 1.09
CA ARG A 135 -19.79 -12.96 -0.24
C ARG A 135 -18.71 -13.95 -0.67
N TRP A 136 -17.50 -13.83 -0.12
CA TRP A 136 -16.35 -14.70 -0.37
C TRP A 136 -15.81 -15.33 0.91
N ASN A 137 -16.68 -15.66 1.85
CA ASN A 137 -16.30 -16.21 3.16
C ASN A 137 -15.31 -15.35 3.97
N GLY A 138 -15.35 -14.03 3.81
CA GLY A 138 -14.56 -13.10 4.60
C GLY A 138 -15.21 -12.76 5.93
N ASP A 139 -14.38 -12.59 6.96
CA ASP A 139 -14.76 -12.13 8.29
C ASP A 139 -14.33 -10.67 8.48
N ALA A 140 -15.25 -9.75 8.27
CA ALA A 140 -14.99 -8.31 8.39
C ALA A 140 -14.69 -7.84 9.82
N SER A 141 -14.93 -8.65 10.85
CA SER A 141 -14.49 -8.36 12.23
C SER A 141 -12.96 -8.44 12.37
N ARG A 142 -12.31 -9.13 11.44
CA ARG A 142 -10.86 -9.32 11.30
C ARG A 142 -10.36 -8.64 10.01
N LEU A 143 -10.55 -7.32 9.91
CA LEU A 143 -10.21 -6.52 8.73
C LEU A 143 -8.91 -5.76 8.95
N ALA A 144 -8.00 -5.81 7.98
CA ALA A 144 -6.81 -4.98 7.89
C ALA A 144 -6.85 -4.11 6.62
N VAL A 145 -6.12 -3.01 6.64
CA VAL A 145 -5.81 -2.19 5.46
C VAL A 145 -4.31 -2.19 5.27
N GLY A 146 -3.85 -2.37 4.05
CA GLY A 146 -2.43 -2.36 3.73
C GLY A 146 -2.16 -1.79 2.36
N GLY A 147 -0.94 -1.31 2.16
CA GLY A 147 -0.51 -0.81 0.86
C GLY A 147 0.95 -0.41 0.85
N ASP A 148 1.49 -0.28 -0.36
CA ASP A 148 2.88 0.00 -0.61
C ASP A 148 3.08 1.38 -1.25
N SER A 149 4.16 2.10 -0.89
CA SER A 149 4.52 3.40 -1.46
C SER A 149 3.36 4.42 -1.32
N ALA A 150 2.80 4.91 -2.41
CA ALA A 150 1.58 5.73 -2.43
C ALA A 150 0.41 5.02 -1.72
N GLY A 151 0.28 3.70 -1.87
CA GLY A 151 -0.71 2.90 -1.14
C GLY A 151 -0.46 2.82 0.36
N GLY A 152 0.81 2.85 0.79
CA GLY A 152 1.18 2.97 2.20
C GLY A 152 0.73 4.31 2.82
N ASN A 153 0.88 5.40 2.07
CA ASN A 153 0.32 6.71 2.42
C ASN A 153 -1.21 6.65 2.51
N LEU A 154 -1.87 6.15 1.44
CA LEU A 154 -3.33 6.01 1.41
C LEU A 154 -3.85 5.12 2.53
N THR A 155 -3.10 4.08 2.93
CA THR A 155 -3.45 3.22 4.07
C THR A 155 -3.51 4.04 5.37
N ALA A 156 -2.45 4.77 5.69
CA ALA A 156 -2.42 5.60 6.90
C ALA A 156 -3.50 6.70 6.86
N ALA A 157 -3.67 7.38 5.71
CA ALA A 157 -4.69 8.40 5.52
C ALA A 157 -6.12 7.85 5.63
N THR A 158 -6.39 6.66 5.05
CA THR A 158 -7.69 6.00 5.13
C THR A 158 -8.05 5.64 6.57
N VAL A 159 -7.12 5.00 7.28
CA VAL A 159 -7.38 4.52 8.64
C VAL A 159 -7.56 5.68 9.61
N THR A 160 -6.72 6.72 9.53
CA THR A 160 -6.87 7.93 10.37
C THR A 160 -8.16 8.69 10.06
N SER A 161 -8.56 8.75 8.78
CA SER A 161 -9.82 9.37 8.37
C SER A 161 -11.04 8.61 8.88
N LEU A 162 -11.01 7.28 8.86
CA LEU A 162 -12.08 6.43 9.42
C LEU A 162 -12.16 6.56 10.95
N ALA A 163 -11.02 6.66 11.64
CA ALA A 163 -10.98 6.86 13.09
C ALA A 163 -11.54 8.22 13.51
N ALA A 164 -11.40 9.25 12.66
CA ALA A 164 -11.93 10.58 12.90
C ALA A 164 -13.44 10.72 12.61
N GLN A 165 -14.04 9.76 11.90
CA GLN A 165 -15.45 9.77 11.54
C GLN A 165 -16.30 8.99 12.55
N THR A 166 -17.56 9.40 12.71
CA THR A 166 -18.60 8.58 13.36
C THR A 166 -19.00 7.47 12.38
N TYR A 167 -18.28 6.35 12.42
CA TYR A 167 -18.49 5.20 11.55
C TYR A 167 -18.77 3.97 12.40
N SER A 168 -19.96 3.36 12.23
CA SER A 168 -20.42 2.20 13.01
C SER A 168 -20.10 0.85 12.37
N GLY A 169 -19.56 0.81 11.14
CA GLY A 169 -19.20 -0.42 10.44
C GLY A 169 -17.89 -1.05 10.93
N ALA A 170 -17.44 -2.08 10.21
CA ALA A 170 -16.21 -2.80 10.53
C ALA A 170 -14.99 -1.86 10.50
N LYS A 171 -14.29 -1.76 11.64
CA LYS A 171 -13.09 -0.94 11.79
C LYS A 171 -11.84 -1.77 11.54
N PRO A 172 -10.84 -1.26 10.81
CA PRO A 172 -9.56 -1.94 10.66
C PRO A 172 -8.93 -2.30 12.00
N LYS A 173 -8.46 -3.54 12.13
CA LYS A 173 -7.77 -4.08 13.31
C LYS A 173 -6.25 -4.08 13.16
N ALA A 174 -5.76 -3.91 11.93
CA ALA A 174 -4.35 -3.77 11.60
C ALA A 174 -4.16 -2.82 10.43
N ALA A 175 -3.00 -2.16 10.38
CA ALA A 175 -2.54 -1.38 9.24
C ALA A 175 -1.16 -1.86 8.79
N ILE A 176 -0.95 -2.03 7.47
CA ILE A 176 0.31 -2.44 6.87
C ILE A 176 0.86 -1.26 6.08
N LEU A 177 1.93 -0.66 6.57
CA LEU A 177 2.55 0.55 6.03
C LEU A 177 3.88 0.18 5.37
N ILE A 178 3.83 -0.05 4.06
CA ILE A 178 4.97 -0.55 3.28
C ILE A 178 5.63 0.65 2.60
N TYR A 179 6.82 1.02 3.04
CA TYR A 179 7.68 2.12 2.53
C TYR A 179 6.90 3.34 1.99
N GLY A 180 5.89 3.79 2.75
CA GLY A 180 5.01 4.89 2.36
C GLY A 180 5.61 6.27 2.54
N VAL A 181 4.99 7.27 1.90
CA VAL A 181 5.21 8.71 2.17
C VAL A 181 4.25 9.16 3.26
N PHE A 182 4.75 9.62 4.40
CA PHE A 182 3.88 10.03 5.52
C PHE A 182 3.94 11.52 5.84
N ASP A 183 5.01 12.21 5.37
CA ASP A 183 5.22 13.66 5.49
C ASP A 183 5.71 14.23 4.16
N PHE A 184 4.80 14.69 3.31
CA PHE A 184 5.17 15.23 1.99
C PHE A 184 6.15 16.41 2.06
N PRO A 185 5.95 17.44 2.91
CA PRO A 185 6.92 18.53 3.04
C PRO A 185 8.33 18.03 3.39
N ALA A 186 8.45 17.03 4.24
CA ALA A 186 9.73 16.46 4.61
C ALA A 186 10.37 15.66 3.47
N VAL A 187 9.59 14.85 2.72
CA VAL A 187 10.07 14.11 1.55
C VAL A 187 10.58 15.07 0.48
N LEU A 188 9.84 16.11 0.12
CA LEU A 188 10.24 17.10 -0.88
C LEU A 188 11.57 17.79 -0.53
N LYS A 189 11.85 18.02 0.74
CA LYS A 189 13.13 18.60 1.19
C LYS A 189 14.30 17.63 1.02
N ARG A 190 14.06 16.31 1.20
CA ARG A 190 15.12 15.28 1.24
C ARG A 190 15.35 14.57 -0.08
N SER A 191 14.33 14.46 -0.95
CA SER A 191 14.40 13.65 -2.16
C SER A 191 15.58 14.05 -3.06
N ALA A 192 16.33 13.03 -3.47
CA ALA A 192 17.41 13.18 -4.43
C ALA A 192 16.85 13.52 -5.83
N ASN A 193 15.66 13.02 -6.17
CA ASN A 193 14.94 13.35 -7.40
C ASN A 193 13.77 14.31 -7.13
N LYS A 194 14.12 15.56 -6.83
CA LYS A 194 13.13 16.61 -6.51
C LYS A 194 12.08 16.80 -7.60
N THR A 195 12.49 16.83 -8.86
CA THR A 195 11.59 17.06 -10.00
C THR A 195 10.51 15.98 -10.08
N ALA A 196 10.89 14.71 -9.96
CA ALA A 196 9.92 13.61 -9.98
C ALA A 196 8.98 13.65 -8.77
N MET A 197 9.53 13.87 -7.56
CA MET A 197 8.74 13.92 -6.34
C MET A 197 7.78 15.12 -6.33
N GLU A 198 8.23 16.29 -6.76
CA GLU A 198 7.36 17.48 -6.92
C GLU A 198 6.28 17.26 -7.98
N GLY A 199 6.61 16.61 -9.09
CA GLY A 199 5.65 16.26 -10.14
C GLY A 199 4.53 15.36 -9.61
N MET A 200 4.86 14.32 -8.87
CA MET A 200 3.89 13.42 -8.23
C MET A 200 3.08 14.13 -7.15
N ALA A 201 3.74 14.92 -6.30
CA ALA A 201 3.07 15.68 -5.25
C ALA A 201 2.06 16.69 -5.82
N LYS A 202 2.45 17.41 -6.89
CA LYS A 202 1.58 18.37 -7.59
C LYS A 202 0.41 17.66 -8.27
N ALA A 203 0.66 16.53 -8.93
CA ALA A 203 -0.40 15.73 -9.56
C ALA A 203 -1.41 15.25 -8.51
N TYR A 204 -0.93 14.67 -7.41
CA TYR A 204 -1.79 14.14 -6.35
C TYR A 204 -2.53 15.24 -5.59
N ALA A 205 -1.86 16.30 -5.12
CA ALA A 205 -2.50 17.39 -4.40
C ALA A 205 -3.48 18.21 -5.26
N GLY A 206 -3.37 18.09 -6.59
CA GLY A 206 -4.07 18.93 -7.55
C GLY A 206 -3.40 20.29 -7.75
N ALA A 207 -3.37 20.76 -8.99
CA ALA A 207 -2.63 21.99 -9.35
C ALA A 207 -3.10 23.24 -8.55
N ALA A 208 -4.39 23.32 -8.25
CA ALA A 208 -4.96 24.42 -7.46
C ALA A 208 -4.66 24.32 -5.95
N GLY A 209 -4.42 23.10 -5.45
CA GLY A 209 -4.15 22.86 -4.03
C GLY A 209 -2.67 22.80 -3.66
N TYR A 210 -1.79 22.61 -4.63
CA TYR A 210 -0.35 22.53 -4.40
C TYR A 210 0.24 23.96 -4.20
N PRO A 211 1.17 24.17 -3.25
CA PRO A 211 1.67 23.21 -2.25
C PRO A 211 0.85 23.15 -0.94
N ALA A 212 -0.16 23.98 -0.78
CA ALA A 212 -0.89 24.14 0.48
C ALA A 212 -1.54 22.82 0.97
N ASN A 213 -2.11 22.03 0.06
CA ASN A 213 -2.73 20.74 0.40
C ASN A 213 -1.73 19.72 0.98
N LEU A 214 -0.43 19.87 0.76
CA LEU A 214 0.57 18.95 1.32
C LEU A 214 0.60 18.98 2.87
N GLU A 215 0.09 20.06 3.47
CA GLU A 215 -0.05 20.20 4.92
C GLU A 215 -1.33 19.53 5.47
N ASP A 216 -2.26 19.11 4.59
CA ASP A 216 -3.47 18.40 5.01
C ASP A 216 -3.11 17.04 5.63
N PRO A 217 -3.60 16.70 6.84
CA PRO A 217 -3.33 15.42 7.49
C PRO A 217 -3.87 14.20 6.71
N ARG A 218 -4.69 14.40 5.70
CA ARG A 218 -5.16 13.35 4.80
C ARG A 218 -4.20 13.11 3.62
N ILE A 219 -3.27 14.03 3.38
CA ILE A 219 -2.16 13.90 2.40
C ILE A 219 -0.86 13.56 3.13
N SER A 220 -0.58 14.21 4.25
CA SER A 220 0.55 13.95 5.13
C SER A 220 0.08 13.31 6.44
N PRO A 221 -0.23 12.00 6.45
CA PRO A 221 -0.93 11.34 7.56
C PRO A 221 -0.14 11.30 8.87
N ILE A 222 1.15 11.58 8.86
CA ILE A 222 1.94 11.77 10.08
C ILE A 222 1.31 12.79 11.03
N LYS A 223 0.66 13.82 10.49
CA LYS A 223 0.01 14.90 11.25
C LYS A 223 -1.29 14.47 11.94
N ALA A 224 -1.87 13.35 11.51
CA ALA A 224 -3.05 12.75 12.12
C ALA A 224 -2.72 11.69 13.18
N VAL A 225 -1.44 11.33 13.35
CA VAL A 225 -1.04 10.28 14.31
C VAL A 225 -1.19 10.80 15.74
N LYS A 226 -2.12 10.20 16.46
CA LYS A 226 -2.39 10.43 17.88
C LYS A 226 -2.95 9.15 18.50
N ALA A 227 -3.05 9.07 19.82
CA ALA A 227 -3.62 7.92 20.50
C ALA A 227 -4.97 7.51 19.92
N GLY A 228 -5.11 6.24 19.55
CA GLY A 228 -6.32 5.66 18.97
C GLY A 228 -6.60 6.02 17.51
N ALA A 229 -5.73 6.75 16.83
CA ALA A 229 -5.92 7.14 15.42
C ALA A 229 -5.61 6.00 14.43
N LEU A 230 -4.74 5.06 14.80
CA LEU A 230 -4.43 3.86 14.02
C LEU A 230 -4.54 2.61 14.89
N PRO A 231 -4.90 1.45 14.30
CA PRO A 231 -4.76 0.16 14.94
C PRO A 231 -3.28 -0.24 15.04
N PRO A 232 -2.95 -1.42 15.59
CA PRO A 232 -1.61 -1.98 15.48
C PRO A 232 -1.07 -1.92 14.06
N CYS A 233 0.19 -1.46 13.89
CA CYS A 233 0.81 -1.20 12.60
C CYS A 233 2.01 -2.11 12.35
N PHE A 234 2.12 -2.63 11.13
CA PHE A 234 3.36 -3.20 10.59
C PHE A 234 3.99 -2.18 9.66
N VAL A 235 5.21 -1.77 9.95
CA VAL A 235 5.97 -0.80 9.14
C VAL A 235 7.17 -1.51 8.55
N VAL A 236 7.39 -1.39 7.25
CA VAL A 236 8.50 -2.07 6.57
C VAL A 236 9.14 -1.18 5.50
N CYS A 237 10.47 -1.22 5.43
CA CYS A 237 11.25 -0.51 4.43
C CYS A 237 12.60 -1.21 4.20
N GLY A 238 13.28 -0.86 3.12
CA GLY A 238 14.64 -1.28 2.84
C GLY A 238 15.67 -0.19 3.13
N THR A 239 16.95 -0.59 3.38
CA THR A 239 18.01 0.39 3.60
C THR A 239 18.44 1.12 2.33
N ALA A 240 18.20 0.55 1.15
CA ALA A 240 18.46 1.17 -0.16
C ALA A 240 17.24 1.96 -0.70
N ASP A 241 16.25 2.25 0.14
CA ASP A 241 15.07 3.04 -0.21
C ASP A 241 15.22 4.48 0.29
N GLU A 242 15.06 5.47 -0.58
CA GLU A 242 15.11 6.91 -0.20
C GLU A 242 13.98 7.31 0.77
N LEU A 243 12.90 6.51 0.88
CA LEU A 243 11.80 6.71 1.82
C LEU A 243 12.03 6.06 3.19
N LEU A 244 13.20 5.46 3.45
CA LEU A 244 13.53 4.92 4.78
C LEU A 244 13.32 5.94 5.92
N PRO A 245 13.68 7.24 5.78
CA PRO A 245 13.38 8.23 6.82
C PRO A 245 11.90 8.40 7.13
N GLU A 246 11.00 8.19 6.15
CA GLU A 246 9.55 8.22 6.38
C GLU A 246 9.08 7.06 7.26
N SER A 247 9.60 5.86 6.98
CA SER A 247 9.28 4.67 7.77
C SER A 247 9.76 4.80 9.23
N ASN A 248 10.94 5.37 9.45
CA ASN A 248 11.44 5.67 10.79
C ASN A 248 10.56 6.75 11.48
N THR A 249 10.23 7.82 10.76
CA THR A 249 9.45 8.93 11.31
C THR A 249 8.04 8.51 11.71
N ILE A 250 7.36 7.69 10.88
CA ILE A 250 6.03 7.18 11.23
C ILE A 250 6.10 6.21 12.42
N ALA A 251 7.11 5.33 12.49
CA ALA A 251 7.30 4.43 13.63
C ALA A 251 7.53 5.20 14.95
N ASP A 252 8.35 6.26 14.92
CA ASP A 252 8.55 7.14 16.06
C ASP A 252 7.26 7.86 16.48
N ALA A 253 6.44 8.29 15.51
CA ALA A 253 5.14 8.89 15.80
C ALA A 253 4.16 7.89 16.42
N LEU A 254 4.10 6.67 15.91
CA LEU A 254 3.30 5.57 16.49
C LEU A 254 3.74 5.27 17.92
N LYS A 255 5.05 5.22 18.19
CA LYS A 255 5.60 5.04 19.54
C LYS A 255 5.19 6.17 20.48
N ARG A 256 5.31 7.44 20.05
CA ARG A 256 4.88 8.59 20.86
C ARG A 256 3.38 8.61 21.15
N ALA A 257 2.58 8.06 20.23
CA ALA A 257 1.13 7.96 20.37
C ALA A 257 0.66 6.70 21.14
N ASP A 258 1.59 5.89 21.66
CA ASP A 258 1.33 4.61 22.33
C ASP A 258 0.52 3.63 21.47
N ILE A 259 0.81 3.61 20.15
CA ILE A 259 0.21 2.69 19.19
C ILE A 259 1.15 1.50 19.00
N ARG A 260 0.62 0.27 19.25
CA ARG A 260 1.39 -0.96 19.03
C ARG A 260 1.85 -1.04 17.57
N HIS A 261 3.14 -1.24 17.35
CA HIS A 261 3.70 -1.37 16.02
C HIS A 261 4.94 -2.26 16.00
N GLU A 262 5.26 -2.77 14.81
CA GLU A 262 6.51 -3.44 14.49
C GLU A 262 7.15 -2.69 13.33
N LEU A 263 8.45 -2.33 13.48
CA LEU A 263 9.26 -1.73 12.41
C LEU A 263 10.29 -2.75 11.95
N HIS A 264 10.26 -3.07 10.65
CA HIS A 264 11.18 -4.01 10.02
C HIS A 264 11.97 -3.33 8.89
N ILE A 265 13.29 -3.25 9.06
CA ILE A 265 14.19 -2.69 8.06
C ILE A 265 15.03 -3.80 7.46
N PHE A 266 15.06 -3.88 6.12
CA PHE A 266 15.75 -4.92 5.38
C PHE A 266 16.98 -4.36 4.66
N GLU A 267 18.14 -4.96 4.96
CA GLU A 267 19.43 -4.57 4.40
C GLU A 267 19.43 -4.72 2.87
N ASP A 268 20.00 -3.73 2.16
CA ASP A 268 20.16 -3.69 0.71
C ASP A 268 18.85 -3.74 -0.12
N MET A 269 17.68 -3.71 0.52
CA MET A 269 16.41 -3.74 -0.21
C MET A 269 16.05 -2.36 -0.76
N PRO A 270 15.74 -2.25 -2.07
CA PRO A 270 15.34 -1.00 -2.70
C PRO A 270 13.84 -0.71 -2.50
N HIS A 271 13.41 0.48 -2.94
CA HIS A 271 11.98 0.80 -3.05
C HIS A 271 11.25 -0.23 -3.93
N GLY A 272 10.04 -0.64 -3.54
CA GLY A 272 9.26 -1.64 -4.29
C GLY A 272 9.65 -3.10 -4.04
N PHE A 273 10.63 -3.39 -3.18
CA PHE A 273 11.17 -4.76 -3.01
C PHE A 273 10.13 -5.80 -2.57
N LEU A 274 9.03 -5.39 -1.96
CA LEU A 274 8.01 -6.33 -1.47
C LEU A 274 7.24 -7.05 -2.59
N GLN A 275 7.38 -6.60 -3.82
CA GLN A 275 6.87 -7.26 -5.02
C GLN A 275 7.90 -8.16 -5.71
N MET A 276 9.16 -8.18 -5.23
CA MET A 276 10.30 -8.86 -5.84
C MET A 276 10.60 -10.17 -5.09
N ASP A 277 9.73 -11.17 -5.21
CA ASP A 277 9.82 -12.41 -4.42
C ASP A 277 11.00 -13.34 -4.80
N ASN A 278 11.74 -13.03 -5.86
CA ASN A 278 13.06 -13.58 -6.12
C ASN A 278 14.13 -13.12 -5.11
N LEU A 279 13.90 -11.99 -4.39
CA LEU A 279 14.78 -11.52 -3.32
C LEU A 279 14.46 -12.21 -1.99
N ALA A 280 15.48 -12.67 -1.29
CA ALA A 280 15.32 -13.28 0.04
C ALA A 280 14.73 -12.28 1.06
N GLY A 281 15.13 -11.01 0.98
CA GLY A 281 14.59 -9.93 1.80
C GLY A 281 13.09 -9.72 1.60
N CYS A 282 12.58 -9.85 0.37
CA CYS A 282 11.15 -9.80 0.08
C CYS A 282 10.39 -10.94 0.78
N ARG A 283 10.87 -12.18 0.61
CA ARG A 283 10.21 -13.37 1.20
C ARG A 283 10.20 -13.31 2.73
N ASP A 284 11.29 -12.86 3.35
CA ASP A 284 11.35 -12.67 4.81
C ASP A 284 10.41 -11.55 5.28
N ALA A 285 10.37 -10.42 4.58
CA ALA A 285 9.46 -9.32 4.88
C ALA A 285 7.99 -9.75 4.78
N GLN A 286 7.61 -10.47 3.72
CA GLN A 286 6.27 -11.02 3.56
C GLN A 286 5.93 -12.03 4.67
N SER A 287 6.86 -12.92 5.03
CA SER A 287 6.67 -13.88 6.13
C SER A 287 6.38 -13.18 7.46
N LYS A 288 7.14 -12.14 7.80
CA LYS A 288 6.94 -11.33 9.02
C LYS A 288 5.61 -10.57 8.98
N MET A 289 5.26 -9.99 7.84
CA MET A 289 4.00 -9.29 7.62
C MET A 289 2.79 -10.22 7.82
N PHE A 290 2.82 -11.42 7.24
CA PHE A 290 1.74 -12.40 7.42
C PHE A 290 1.68 -12.93 8.86
N ALA A 291 2.83 -13.12 9.52
CA ALA A 291 2.86 -13.50 10.93
C ALA A 291 2.25 -12.41 11.83
N PHE A 292 2.58 -11.14 11.59
CA PHE A 292 1.96 -10.00 12.28
C PHE A 292 0.43 -9.98 12.11
N LEU A 293 -0.06 -10.17 10.87
CA LEU A 293 -1.49 -10.20 10.59
C LEU A 293 -2.19 -11.36 11.32
N ARG A 294 -1.64 -12.59 11.27
CA ARG A 294 -2.22 -13.74 11.98
C ARG A 294 -2.29 -13.54 13.50
N LYS A 295 -1.35 -12.80 14.07
CA LYS A 295 -1.32 -12.47 15.52
C LYS A 295 -2.30 -11.35 15.88
N THR A 296 -2.65 -10.51 14.92
CA THR A 296 -3.40 -9.26 15.18
C THR A 296 -4.88 -9.41 14.81
N LEU A 297 -5.20 -10.21 13.80
CA LEU A 297 -6.55 -10.52 13.31
C LEU A 297 -7.07 -11.85 13.87
#